data_399098d462dc1c5642a6db18ae2f5774
#
_entry.id   399098d462dc1c5642a6db18ae2f5774
#
_cell.length_a   1.000
_cell.length_b   1.000
_cell.length_c   1.000
_cell.angle_alpha   90.00
_cell.angle_beta   90.00
_cell.angle_gamma   90.00
#
_symmetry.space_group_name_H-M   'P 1'
#
loop_
_entity.id
_entity.type
_entity.pdbx_description
1 polymer ?
#
loop_
_entity_poly.entity_id
_entity_poly.type
_entity_poly.pdbx_seq_one_letter_code
_entity_poly.pdbx_strand_id
1 'polypeptide(L)'
;MTTTDSGLQYEDTVTGSGETASAGQQVTVHYTGWLYDAAAPQNRGRKFDSSKDRNDPFDFALGDGMVIGGWDEGVQGMKVGGTRVLTIPPELGYGARGAGGIIPPNATLVFEVELLGV
;
A
#
# COMPACT_ATOMS: atom_id res chain seq x y z
N MET A 1 15.23 -1.50 -3.64
CA MET A 1 13.82 -1.89 -3.81
C MET A 1 13.73 -3.41 -3.94
N THR A 2 12.80 -4.01 -3.26
CA THR A 2 12.59 -5.47 -3.27
C THR A 2 11.39 -5.81 -4.16
N THR A 3 11.54 -6.85 -4.99
CA THR A 3 10.45 -7.35 -5.83
C THR A 3 10.11 -8.76 -5.36
N THR A 4 8.82 -9.01 -5.06
CA THR A 4 8.35 -10.32 -4.64
C THR A 4 8.00 -11.19 -5.85
N ASP A 5 7.76 -12.48 -5.62
CA ASP A 5 7.40 -13.43 -6.68
C ASP A 5 6.08 -13.05 -7.37
N SER A 6 5.18 -12.36 -6.66
CA SER A 6 3.92 -11.92 -7.23
C SER A 6 4.03 -10.66 -8.08
N GLY A 7 5.20 -10.03 -8.13
CA GLY A 7 5.42 -8.79 -8.87
C GLY A 7 5.25 -7.53 -8.03
N LEU A 8 4.91 -7.65 -6.76
CA LEU A 8 4.87 -6.51 -5.86
C LEU A 8 6.29 -5.98 -5.64
N GLN A 9 6.45 -4.67 -5.69
CA GLN A 9 7.71 -4.01 -5.33
C GLN A 9 7.50 -3.19 -4.07
N TYR A 10 8.48 -3.20 -3.17
CA TYR A 10 8.39 -2.38 -1.98
C TYR A 10 9.75 -1.86 -1.54
N GLU A 11 9.72 -0.76 -0.80
CA GLU A 11 10.91 -0.13 -0.23
C GLU A 11 10.57 0.47 1.12
N ASP A 12 11.35 0.13 2.15
CA ASP A 12 11.20 0.75 3.47
C ASP A 12 11.97 2.07 3.47
N THR A 13 11.24 3.18 3.52
CA THR A 13 11.85 4.50 3.64
C THR A 13 12.13 4.87 5.08
N VAL A 14 11.35 4.29 6.01
CA VAL A 14 11.60 4.36 7.45
C VAL A 14 11.43 2.96 8.01
N THR A 15 12.44 2.43 8.69
CA THR A 15 12.32 1.17 9.38
C THR A 15 11.79 1.45 10.80
N GLY A 16 10.64 0.89 11.13
CA GLY A 16 10.08 1.05 12.46
C GLY A 16 10.84 0.25 13.49
N SER A 17 10.55 0.50 14.75
CA SER A 17 11.18 -0.20 15.87
C SER A 17 10.18 -0.96 16.73
N GLY A 18 8.87 -0.88 16.43
CA GLY A 18 7.84 -1.54 17.19
C GLY A 18 7.59 -2.98 16.72
N GLU A 19 6.41 -3.50 17.05
CA GLU A 19 6.04 -4.86 16.71
C GLU A 19 5.94 -5.05 15.20
N THR A 20 6.24 -6.26 14.75
CA THR A 20 6.16 -6.64 13.34
C THR A 20 4.73 -7.07 13.00
N ALA A 21 4.20 -6.56 11.90
CA ALA A 21 2.87 -6.93 11.43
C ALA A 21 2.90 -8.31 10.79
N SER A 22 1.96 -9.15 11.18
CA SER A 22 1.82 -10.52 10.69
C SER A 22 0.39 -10.79 10.25
N ALA A 23 0.22 -11.73 9.33
CA ALA A 23 -1.12 -12.16 8.89
C ALA A 23 -1.94 -12.60 10.11
N GLY A 24 -3.22 -12.25 10.11
CA GLY A 24 -4.14 -12.56 11.20
C GLY A 24 -4.25 -11.45 12.23
N GLN A 25 -3.41 -10.43 12.17
CA GLN A 25 -3.50 -9.30 13.09
C GLN A 25 -4.39 -8.20 12.52
N GLN A 26 -5.06 -7.47 13.40
CA GLN A 26 -5.72 -6.20 13.07
C GLN A 26 -4.64 -5.12 13.06
N VAL A 27 -4.49 -4.41 11.95
CA VAL A 27 -3.46 -3.37 11.82
C VAL A 27 -4.11 -2.01 11.55
N THR A 28 -3.41 -0.96 11.98
CA THR A 28 -3.84 0.42 11.77
C THR A 28 -2.76 1.15 10.98
N VAL A 29 -3.16 1.78 9.88
CA VAL A 29 -2.23 2.48 8.97
C VAL A 29 -2.74 3.85 8.59
N HIS A 30 -1.80 4.75 8.26
CA HIS A 30 -2.06 5.89 7.37
C HIS A 30 -1.49 5.55 6.00
N TYR A 31 -2.15 6.01 4.96
CA TYR A 31 -1.69 5.76 3.59
C TYR A 31 -2.00 6.92 2.67
N THR A 32 -1.22 7.01 1.60
CA THR A 32 -1.51 7.88 0.46
C THR A 32 -1.25 7.07 -0.80
N GLY A 33 -2.17 7.14 -1.77
CA GLY A 33 -2.08 6.40 -3.00
C GLY A 33 -2.05 7.29 -4.22
N TRP A 34 -1.20 6.91 -5.20
CA TRP A 34 -1.05 7.61 -6.48
C TRP A 34 -1.15 6.59 -7.60
N LEU A 35 -1.57 7.06 -8.78
CA LEU A 35 -1.40 6.29 -10.00
C LEU A 35 0.09 6.31 -10.36
N TYR A 36 0.64 5.15 -10.78
CA TYR A 36 2.02 5.08 -11.21
C TYR A 36 2.20 5.91 -12.48
N ASP A 37 3.23 6.73 -12.51
CA ASP A 37 3.59 7.54 -13.68
C ASP A 37 5.12 7.60 -13.77
N ALA A 38 5.68 6.93 -14.76
CA ALA A 38 7.13 6.84 -14.92
C ALA A 38 7.79 8.22 -15.14
N ALA A 39 7.02 9.21 -15.60
CA ALA A 39 7.53 10.56 -15.83
C ALA A 39 7.41 11.45 -14.60
N ALA A 40 6.72 11.02 -13.56
CA ALA A 40 6.52 11.82 -12.36
C ALA A 40 7.63 11.57 -11.33
N PRO A 41 7.92 12.54 -10.45
CA PRO A 41 8.88 12.33 -9.36
C PRO A 41 8.50 11.13 -8.50
N GLN A 42 9.44 10.23 -8.27
CA GLN A 42 9.24 9.00 -7.49
C GLN A 42 8.12 8.11 -8.06
N ASN A 43 7.82 8.26 -9.36
CA ASN A 43 6.75 7.56 -10.07
C ASN A 43 5.35 7.84 -9.51
N ARG A 44 5.19 8.90 -8.71
CA ARG A 44 3.92 9.27 -8.09
C ARG A 44 3.19 10.23 -9.01
N GLY A 45 2.23 9.71 -9.75
CA GLY A 45 1.40 10.49 -10.63
C GLY A 45 0.24 11.14 -9.86
N ARG A 46 -0.98 11.00 -10.38
CA ARG A 46 -2.16 11.59 -9.76
C ARG A 46 -2.48 10.90 -8.41
N LYS A 47 -2.58 11.69 -7.35
CA LYS A 47 -3.05 11.20 -6.05
C LYS A 47 -4.54 10.91 -6.13
N PHE A 48 -4.96 9.73 -5.67
CA PHE A 48 -6.38 9.36 -5.74
C PHE A 48 -7.01 9.14 -4.36
N ASP A 49 -6.22 8.94 -3.32
CA ASP A 49 -6.76 8.73 -1.98
C ASP A 49 -5.67 8.98 -0.93
N SER A 50 -6.09 9.41 0.27
CA SER A 50 -5.19 9.56 1.41
C SER A 50 -5.98 9.58 2.71
N SER A 51 -5.63 8.69 3.62
CA SER A 51 -6.20 8.70 4.97
C SER A 51 -5.72 9.91 5.77
N LYS A 52 -4.53 10.43 5.45
CA LYS A 52 -4.00 11.63 6.11
C LYS A 52 -4.83 12.87 5.79
N ASP A 53 -5.32 12.98 4.55
CA ASP A 53 -6.15 14.12 4.14
C ASP A 53 -7.47 14.15 4.91
N ARG A 54 -7.96 12.98 5.32
CA ARG A 54 -9.19 12.85 6.11
C ARG A 54 -8.91 12.85 7.62
N ASN A 55 -7.64 12.82 8.01
CA ASN A 55 -7.21 12.64 9.40
C ASN A 55 -7.90 11.44 10.06
N ASP A 56 -7.98 10.34 9.31
CA ASP A 56 -8.73 9.14 9.70
C ASP A 56 -7.93 7.88 9.35
N PRO A 57 -7.15 7.36 10.30
CA PRO A 57 -6.39 6.12 10.08
C PRO A 57 -7.31 4.97 9.69
N PHE A 58 -6.78 4.03 8.93
CA PHE A 58 -7.52 2.91 8.41
C PHE A 58 -7.12 1.61 9.10
N ASP A 59 -8.12 0.87 9.60
CA ASP A 59 -7.93 -0.42 10.25
C ASP A 59 -8.37 -1.56 9.33
N PHE A 60 -7.60 -2.64 9.30
CA PHE A 60 -8.02 -3.83 8.56
C PHE A 60 -7.35 -5.09 9.13
N ALA A 61 -7.99 -6.23 8.85
CA ALA A 61 -7.41 -7.54 9.23
C ALA A 61 -6.41 -7.95 8.15
N LEU A 62 -5.15 -8.02 8.51
CA LEU A 62 -4.05 -8.30 7.57
C LEU A 62 -4.10 -9.75 7.11
N GLY A 63 -4.02 -9.95 5.80
CA GLY A 63 -3.98 -11.29 5.21
C GLY A 63 -5.34 -11.93 4.97
N ASP A 64 -6.44 -11.23 5.28
CA ASP A 64 -7.79 -11.81 5.21
C ASP A 64 -8.56 -11.44 3.94
N GLY A 65 -7.92 -10.81 2.97
CA GLY A 65 -8.58 -10.42 1.72
C GLY A 65 -9.52 -9.24 1.85
N MET A 66 -9.44 -8.48 2.94
CA MET A 66 -10.27 -7.29 3.16
C MET A 66 -9.80 -6.08 2.35
N VAL A 67 -8.56 -6.11 1.87
CA VAL A 67 -7.94 -5.04 1.11
C VAL A 67 -7.32 -5.62 -0.16
N ILE A 68 -6.84 -4.76 -1.06
CA ILE A 68 -6.20 -5.25 -2.29
C ILE A 68 -4.98 -6.12 -1.95
N GLY A 69 -4.68 -7.07 -2.83
CA GLY A 69 -3.62 -8.06 -2.58
C GLY A 69 -2.26 -7.45 -2.29
N GLY A 70 -1.94 -6.33 -2.93
CA GLY A 70 -0.69 -5.62 -2.67
C GLY A 70 -0.53 -5.15 -1.23
N TRP A 71 -1.62 -4.81 -0.56
CA TRP A 71 -1.60 -4.44 0.85
C TRP A 71 -1.50 -5.67 1.74
N ASP A 72 -2.31 -6.70 1.46
CA ASP A 72 -2.27 -7.94 2.25
C ASP A 72 -0.87 -8.57 2.24
N GLU A 73 -0.19 -8.49 1.12
CA GLU A 73 1.18 -8.98 1.02
C GLU A 73 2.19 -7.95 1.51
N GLY A 74 2.03 -6.68 1.12
CA GLY A 74 3.04 -5.65 1.30
C GLY A 74 3.17 -5.11 2.71
N VAL A 75 2.10 -5.15 3.52
CA VAL A 75 2.15 -4.65 4.91
C VAL A 75 2.74 -5.70 5.84
N GLN A 76 2.69 -6.98 5.49
CA GLN A 76 3.34 -8.02 6.29
C GLN A 76 4.82 -7.75 6.40
N GLY A 77 5.36 -7.88 7.59
CA GLY A 77 6.77 -7.65 7.87
C GLY A 77 7.13 -6.21 8.19
N MET A 78 6.20 -5.24 8.03
CA MET A 78 6.44 -3.88 8.51
C MET A 78 6.46 -3.86 10.03
N LYS A 79 7.22 -2.92 10.58
CA LYS A 79 7.25 -2.68 12.04
C LYS A 79 6.53 -1.39 12.35
N VAL A 80 5.86 -1.35 13.49
CA VAL A 80 5.18 -0.12 13.95
C VAL A 80 6.17 1.04 13.99
N GLY A 81 5.77 2.17 13.46
CA GLY A 81 6.61 3.35 13.27
C GLY A 81 7.31 3.41 11.92
N GLY A 82 7.22 2.33 11.12
CA GLY A 82 7.83 2.28 9.80
C GLY A 82 6.95 2.85 8.70
N THR A 83 7.58 3.23 7.60
CA THR A 83 6.93 3.68 6.37
C THR A 83 7.47 2.85 5.22
N ARG A 84 6.57 2.28 4.43
CA ARG A 84 6.91 1.44 3.27
C ARG A 84 6.21 1.96 2.03
N VAL A 85 6.95 2.12 0.95
CA VAL A 85 6.38 2.47 -0.36
C VAL A 85 6.13 1.18 -1.13
N LEU A 86 4.89 0.99 -1.58
CA LEU A 86 4.47 -0.18 -2.33
C LEU A 86 4.20 0.23 -3.77
N THR A 87 4.80 -0.47 -4.74
CA THR A 87 4.44 -0.35 -6.15
C THR A 87 3.69 -1.62 -6.52
N ILE A 88 2.39 -1.48 -6.80
CA ILE A 88 1.44 -2.57 -6.87
C ILE A 88 1.00 -2.76 -8.32
N PRO A 89 1.30 -3.94 -8.94
CA PRO A 89 0.82 -4.21 -10.29
C PRO A 89 -0.69 -4.40 -10.28
N PRO A 90 -1.35 -4.29 -11.45
CA PRO A 90 -2.81 -4.39 -11.52
C PRO A 90 -3.38 -5.66 -10.90
N GLU A 91 -2.70 -6.79 -11.04
CA GLU A 91 -3.16 -8.09 -10.52
C GLU A 91 -3.31 -8.10 -9.00
N LEU A 92 -2.53 -7.24 -8.31
CA LEU A 92 -2.58 -7.11 -6.86
C LEU A 92 -3.31 -5.83 -6.43
N GLY A 93 -3.86 -5.09 -7.38
CA GLY A 93 -4.64 -3.88 -7.14
C GLY A 93 -6.08 -4.07 -7.62
N TYR A 94 -6.52 -3.18 -8.51
CA TYR A 94 -7.90 -3.18 -8.98
C TYR A 94 -8.08 -3.85 -10.36
N GLY A 95 -7.02 -4.42 -10.91
CA GLY A 95 -7.05 -5.27 -12.09
C GLY A 95 -7.59 -4.59 -13.35
N ALA A 96 -8.18 -5.41 -14.22
CA ALA A 96 -8.74 -4.95 -15.50
C ALA A 96 -9.98 -4.09 -15.32
N ARG A 97 -10.60 -4.11 -14.15
CA ARG A 97 -11.84 -3.39 -13.89
C ARG A 97 -11.59 -1.93 -13.45
N GLY A 98 -10.47 -1.67 -12.78
CA GLY A 98 -10.23 -0.38 -12.17
C GLY A 98 -11.18 -0.13 -10.99
N ALA A 99 -11.33 1.12 -10.59
CA ALA A 99 -12.20 1.49 -9.47
C ALA A 99 -12.85 2.85 -9.71
N GLY A 100 -14.18 2.86 -9.81
CA GLY A 100 -15.00 4.05 -9.67
C GLY A 100 -14.65 5.25 -10.54
N GLY A 101 -14.05 5.08 -11.71
CA GLY A 101 -13.65 6.19 -12.56
C GLY A 101 -12.40 6.95 -12.08
N ILE A 102 -11.89 6.60 -10.90
CA ILE A 102 -10.67 7.23 -10.34
C ILE A 102 -9.45 6.42 -10.71
N ILE A 103 -9.54 5.10 -10.63
CA ILE A 103 -8.46 4.18 -10.98
C ILE A 103 -8.82 3.52 -12.30
N PRO A 104 -8.05 3.79 -13.37
CA PRO A 104 -8.34 3.19 -14.68
C PRO A 104 -8.07 1.70 -14.70
N PRO A 105 -8.60 0.98 -15.70
CA PRO A 105 -8.27 -0.43 -15.90
C PRO A 105 -6.78 -0.65 -16.06
N ASN A 106 -6.28 -1.74 -15.50
CA ASN A 106 -4.88 -2.17 -15.60
C ASN A 106 -3.88 -1.15 -15.06
N ALA A 107 -4.27 -0.40 -14.02
CA ALA A 107 -3.41 0.60 -13.41
C ALA A 107 -2.41 -0.02 -12.44
N THR A 108 -1.16 0.41 -12.53
CA THR A 108 -0.16 0.18 -11.49
C THR A 108 -0.28 1.30 -10.48
N LEU A 109 -0.20 0.97 -9.19
CA LEU A 109 -0.45 1.91 -8.10
C LEU A 109 0.81 2.09 -7.27
N VAL A 110 0.98 3.29 -6.71
CA VAL A 110 2.02 3.57 -5.73
C VAL A 110 1.34 3.99 -4.43
N PHE A 111 1.65 3.30 -3.34
CA PHE A 111 1.16 3.66 -2.01
C PHE A 111 2.32 3.91 -1.08
N GLU A 112 2.21 4.97 -0.28
CA GLU A 112 3.06 5.16 0.88
C GLU A 112 2.24 4.79 2.11
N VAL A 113 2.68 3.76 2.85
CA VAL A 113 1.93 3.21 3.99
C VAL A 113 2.78 3.37 5.24
N GLU A 114 2.19 3.98 6.26
CA GLU A 114 2.79 4.13 7.58
C GLU A 114 2.05 3.24 8.56
N LEU A 115 2.75 2.33 9.23
CA LEU A 115 2.15 1.41 10.20
C LEU A 115 2.10 2.08 11.56
N LEU A 116 0.88 2.28 12.07
CA LEU A 116 0.66 2.97 13.34
C LEU A 116 0.48 2.01 14.51
N GLY A 117 -0.08 0.83 14.25
CA GLY A 117 -0.33 -0.14 15.31
C GLY A 117 -0.64 -1.53 14.77
N VAL A 118 -0.51 -2.51 15.61
CA VAL A 118 -0.86 -3.90 15.30
C VAL A 118 -1.74 -4.50 16.42
#